data_447fcfa06c230bc1e18ae14e9bde78cc
#
_entry.id   447fcfa06c230bc1e18ae14e9bde78cc
#
_cell.length_a   1.000
_cell.length_b   1.000
_cell.length_c   1.000
_cell.angle_alpha   90.00
_cell.angle_beta   90.00
_cell.angle_gamma   90.00
#
_symmetry.space_group_name_H-M   'P 1'
#
loop_
_entity.id
_entity.type
_entity.pdbx_description
1 polymer ?
#
loop_
_entity_poly.entity_id
_entity_poly.type
_entity_poly.pdbx_seq_one_letter_code
_entity_poly.pdbx_strand_id
1 'polypeptide(L)'
;MKKTILLFAFAITLISCDKTTETKEFKTAYIDTSKLLDESTEAKDIEEKFKDKSKVMGNQLEAEVTRWKSEAANFQKNAQANGQAWAQQKGAELQKREQELSYAQEGMLRQLQQESGTELDSLVTSYKKIIKDFGKEKGYDYIYGTGEPASILYAKDSYDITKDIVKIVNDKYKST
;
A
#
# COMPACT_ATOMS: atom_id res chain seq x y z
N MET A 1 -52.25 67.18 -52.52
CA MET A 1 -51.47 67.16 -51.27
C MET A 1 -51.51 65.71 -50.75
N LYS A 2 -50.53 64.92 -51.12
CA LYS A 2 -50.48 63.50 -50.77
C LYS A 2 -49.25 63.30 -49.89
N LYS A 3 -49.49 62.96 -48.60
CA LYS A 3 -48.42 62.65 -47.66
C LYS A 3 -48.04 61.19 -47.80
N THR A 4 -46.86 60.92 -48.30
CA THR A 4 -46.21 59.58 -48.33
C THR A 4 -45.45 59.37 -47.05
N ILE A 5 -45.91 58.46 -46.23
CA ILE A 5 -45.26 57.98 -45.03
C ILE A 5 -44.33 56.86 -45.46
N LEU A 6 -42.99 57.09 -45.32
CA LEU A 6 -41.96 56.11 -45.61
C LEU A 6 -41.74 55.31 -44.34
N LEU A 7 -42.20 54.07 -44.25
CA LEU A 7 -41.97 53.14 -43.16
C LEU A 7 -40.60 52.49 -43.35
N PHE A 8 -39.62 52.90 -42.52
CA PHE A 8 -38.29 52.33 -42.51
C PHE A 8 -38.32 51.09 -41.62
N ALA A 9 -38.40 49.93 -42.23
CA ALA A 9 -38.30 48.65 -41.53
C ALA A 9 -36.84 48.42 -41.09
N PHE A 10 -36.54 48.56 -39.80
CA PHE A 10 -35.25 48.29 -39.19
C PHE A 10 -35.15 46.77 -38.93
N ALA A 11 -34.58 46.02 -39.87
CA ALA A 11 -34.27 44.60 -39.67
C ALA A 11 -33.08 44.46 -38.75
N ILE A 12 -33.34 44.21 -37.48
CA ILE A 12 -32.32 43.82 -36.49
C ILE A 12 -31.99 42.35 -36.75
N THR A 13 -30.91 42.09 -37.47
CA THR A 13 -30.31 40.76 -37.55
C THR A 13 -29.61 40.45 -36.22
N LEU A 14 -30.25 39.66 -35.39
CA LEU A 14 -29.63 39.02 -34.25
C LEU A 14 -28.58 38.02 -34.74
N ILE A 15 -27.32 38.45 -34.84
CA ILE A 15 -26.19 37.55 -34.99
C ILE A 15 -26.04 36.88 -33.64
N SER A 16 -26.76 35.76 -33.46
CA SER A 16 -26.54 34.84 -32.36
C SER A 16 -25.16 34.24 -32.57
N CYS A 17 -24.20 34.77 -31.82
CA CYS A 17 -22.86 34.21 -31.75
C CYS A 17 -22.99 32.90 -30.92
N ASP A 18 -23.30 31.81 -31.61
CA ASP A 18 -23.22 30.46 -31.09
C ASP A 18 -21.72 30.17 -30.88
N LYS A 19 -21.16 30.71 -29.81
CA LYS A 19 -19.93 30.18 -29.22
C LYS A 19 -20.26 28.80 -28.67
N THR A 20 -20.18 27.78 -29.51
CA THR A 20 -19.96 26.42 -29.07
C THR A 20 -18.69 26.46 -28.22
N THR A 21 -18.86 26.64 -26.92
CA THR A 21 -17.82 26.36 -25.95
C THR A 21 -17.56 24.86 -26.15
N GLU A 22 -16.50 24.52 -26.88
CA GLU A 22 -15.96 23.15 -26.82
C GLU A 22 -15.69 22.88 -25.37
N THR A 23 -16.63 22.26 -24.68
CA THR A 23 -16.39 21.68 -23.37
C THR A 23 -15.37 20.58 -23.59
N LYS A 24 -14.11 20.89 -23.28
CA LYS A 24 -13.02 19.91 -23.34
C LYS A 24 -13.44 18.75 -22.44
N GLU A 25 -13.91 17.67 -23.07
CA GLU A 25 -14.28 16.47 -22.34
C GLU A 25 -13.00 15.85 -21.79
N PHE A 26 -12.88 15.82 -20.46
CA PHE A 26 -11.72 15.22 -19.81
C PHE A 26 -11.78 13.70 -19.97
N LYS A 27 -10.71 13.11 -20.49
CA LYS A 27 -10.56 11.67 -20.52
C LYS A 27 -10.12 11.19 -19.14
N THR A 28 -11.00 10.51 -18.44
CA THR A 28 -10.78 10.02 -17.07
C THR A 28 -10.90 8.51 -16.98
N ALA A 29 -10.21 7.93 -16.02
CA ALA A 29 -10.30 6.52 -15.67
C ALA A 29 -10.12 6.32 -14.14
N TYR A 30 -10.37 5.10 -13.69
CA TYR A 30 -10.02 4.72 -12.32
C TYR A 30 -9.35 3.35 -12.26
N ILE A 31 -8.65 3.14 -11.16
CA ILE A 31 -7.99 1.88 -10.80
C ILE A 31 -8.45 1.51 -9.40
N ASP A 32 -8.95 0.30 -9.22
CA ASP A 32 -9.14 -0.31 -7.91
C ASP A 32 -7.75 -0.69 -7.34
N THR A 33 -7.27 0.12 -6.39
CA THR A 33 -5.94 -0.04 -5.82
C THR A 33 -5.82 -1.28 -4.95
N SER A 34 -6.90 -1.71 -4.29
CA SER A 34 -6.92 -2.95 -3.53
C SER A 34 -6.77 -4.15 -4.46
N LYS A 35 -7.58 -4.19 -5.52
CA LYS A 35 -7.51 -5.24 -6.53
C LYS A 35 -6.17 -5.25 -7.28
N LEU A 36 -5.59 -4.08 -7.56
CA LEU A 36 -4.26 -3.99 -8.16
C LEU A 36 -3.21 -4.68 -7.30
N LEU A 37 -3.22 -4.47 -5.98
CA LEU A 37 -2.30 -5.13 -5.06
C LEU A 37 -2.60 -6.63 -4.95
N ASP A 38 -3.87 -7.00 -4.81
CA ASP A 38 -4.31 -8.39 -4.67
C ASP A 38 -3.98 -9.26 -5.90
N GLU A 39 -3.98 -8.69 -7.10
CA GLU A 39 -3.70 -9.39 -8.35
C GLU A 39 -2.25 -9.22 -8.82
N SER A 40 -1.45 -8.41 -8.12
CA SER A 40 -0.03 -8.20 -8.42
C SER A 40 0.82 -9.39 -7.95
N THR A 41 1.63 -9.92 -8.85
CA THR A 41 2.60 -10.99 -8.52
C THR A 41 3.67 -10.46 -7.56
N GLU A 42 4.21 -9.28 -7.82
CA GLU A 42 5.25 -8.67 -6.98
C GLU A 42 4.75 -8.39 -5.54
N ALA A 43 3.50 -7.91 -5.40
CA ALA A 43 2.90 -7.69 -4.07
C ALA A 43 2.75 -9.00 -3.29
N LYS A 44 2.32 -10.08 -3.95
CA LYS A 44 2.20 -11.42 -3.36
C LYS A 44 3.55 -11.98 -2.92
N ASP A 45 4.57 -11.81 -3.76
CA ASP A 45 5.92 -12.29 -3.44
C ASP A 45 6.51 -11.53 -2.24
N ILE A 46 6.23 -10.23 -2.13
CA ILE A 46 6.61 -9.43 -0.95
C ILE A 46 5.88 -9.95 0.30
N GLU A 47 4.57 -10.19 0.22
CA GLU A 47 3.77 -10.73 1.33
C GLU A 47 4.32 -12.10 1.78
N GLU A 48 4.55 -13.03 0.86
CA GLU A 48 5.08 -14.35 1.15
C GLU A 48 6.47 -14.28 1.77
N LYS A 49 7.36 -13.45 1.24
CA LYS A 49 8.70 -13.19 1.77
C LYS A 49 8.65 -12.76 3.24
N PHE A 50 7.79 -11.80 3.59
CA PHE A 50 7.71 -11.31 4.97
C PHE A 50 6.98 -12.28 5.90
N LYS A 51 6.03 -13.05 5.40
CA LYS A 51 5.40 -14.16 6.12
C LYS A 51 6.44 -15.23 6.49
N ASP A 52 7.27 -15.64 5.55
CA ASP A 52 8.31 -16.61 5.78
C ASP A 52 9.40 -16.07 6.72
N LYS A 53 9.83 -14.81 6.52
CA LYS A 53 10.77 -14.16 7.41
C LYS A 53 10.24 -14.10 8.85
N SER A 54 8.98 -13.71 9.03
CA SER A 54 8.31 -13.68 10.34
C SER A 54 8.29 -15.05 10.99
N LYS A 55 7.98 -16.10 10.23
CA LYS A 55 7.97 -17.49 10.71
C LYS A 55 9.36 -17.95 11.17
N VAL A 56 10.40 -17.68 10.36
CA VAL A 56 11.78 -18.06 10.71
C VAL A 56 12.23 -17.35 11.97
N MET A 57 12.05 -16.03 12.06
CA MET A 57 12.42 -15.23 13.22
C MET A 57 11.62 -15.63 14.46
N GLY A 58 10.31 -15.90 14.30
CA GLY A 58 9.44 -16.37 15.36
C GLY A 58 9.89 -17.72 15.93
N ASN A 59 10.21 -18.69 15.09
CA ASN A 59 10.69 -20.00 15.50
C ASN A 59 12.03 -19.91 16.26
N GLN A 60 12.94 -19.02 15.83
CA GLN A 60 14.21 -18.79 16.53
C GLN A 60 13.97 -18.22 17.93
N LEU A 61 13.11 -17.22 18.04
CA LEU A 61 12.76 -16.62 19.33
C LEU A 61 12.07 -17.64 20.27
N GLU A 62 11.14 -18.42 19.73
CA GLU A 62 10.42 -19.46 20.47
C GLU A 62 11.37 -20.53 21.03
N ALA A 63 12.37 -20.94 20.27
CA ALA A 63 13.39 -21.87 20.73
C ALA A 63 14.18 -21.29 21.92
N GLU A 64 14.55 -20.02 21.86
CA GLU A 64 15.25 -19.35 22.97
C GLU A 64 14.35 -19.17 24.19
N VAL A 65 13.08 -18.81 24.00
CA VAL A 65 12.10 -18.71 25.10
C VAL A 65 11.86 -20.07 25.75
N THR A 66 11.79 -21.14 24.97
CA THR A 66 11.60 -22.50 25.48
C THR A 66 12.80 -22.93 26.29
N ARG A 67 14.02 -22.63 25.85
CA ARG A 67 15.26 -22.90 26.60
C ARG A 67 15.28 -22.14 27.92
N TRP A 68 14.98 -20.84 27.90
CA TRP A 68 14.88 -20.03 29.11
C TRP A 68 13.84 -20.57 30.09
N LYS A 69 12.63 -20.93 29.62
CA LYS A 69 11.58 -21.53 30.48
C LYS A 69 12.04 -22.82 31.13
N SER A 70 12.76 -23.67 30.43
CA SER A 70 13.31 -24.92 30.97
C SER A 70 14.36 -24.66 32.07
N GLU A 71 15.26 -23.69 31.83
CA GLU A 71 16.26 -23.29 32.85
C GLU A 71 15.58 -22.68 34.06
N ALA A 72 14.59 -21.81 33.87
CA ALA A 72 13.83 -21.17 34.96
C ALA A 72 13.05 -22.22 35.80
N ALA A 73 12.41 -23.21 35.13
CA ALA A 73 11.67 -24.26 35.80
C ALA A 73 12.59 -25.16 36.68
N ASN A 74 13.85 -25.36 36.28
CA ASN A 74 14.80 -26.15 37.02
C ASN A 74 15.62 -25.32 38.06
N PHE A 75 15.46 -24.01 38.08
CA PHE A 75 16.26 -23.11 38.91
C PHE A 75 16.21 -23.44 40.37
N GLN A 76 15.02 -23.67 40.96
CA GLN A 76 14.85 -23.92 42.38
C GLN A 76 15.56 -25.22 42.82
N LYS A 77 15.42 -26.28 42.05
CA LYS A 77 16.09 -27.58 42.30
C LYS A 77 17.61 -27.43 42.23
N ASN A 78 18.10 -26.71 41.21
CA ASN A 78 19.54 -26.52 41.03
C ASN A 78 20.13 -25.58 42.08
N ALA A 79 19.37 -24.59 42.55
CA ALA A 79 19.80 -23.70 43.64
C ALA A 79 20.02 -24.44 44.94
N GLN A 80 19.16 -25.41 45.27
CA GLN A 80 19.33 -26.26 46.45
C GLN A 80 20.60 -27.14 46.38
N ALA A 81 20.92 -27.62 45.17
CA ALA A 81 22.08 -28.48 44.95
C ALA A 81 23.42 -27.70 44.93
N ASN A 82 23.41 -26.47 44.38
CA ASN A 82 24.64 -25.70 44.12
C ASN A 82 24.91 -24.57 45.14
N GLY A 83 23.93 -24.28 45.99
CA GLY A 83 24.08 -23.29 47.07
C GLY A 83 23.81 -21.84 46.68
N GLN A 84 23.91 -20.95 47.70
CA GLN A 84 23.43 -19.58 47.62
C GLN A 84 24.15 -18.72 46.57
N ALA A 85 25.46 -18.83 46.45
CA ALA A 85 26.24 -18.02 45.50
C ALA A 85 25.83 -18.32 44.05
N TRP A 86 25.67 -19.61 43.71
CA TRP A 86 25.16 -20.02 42.38
C TRP A 86 23.74 -19.52 42.14
N ALA A 87 22.86 -19.61 43.14
CA ALA A 87 21.47 -19.16 43.03
C ALA A 87 21.40 -17.66 42.76
N GLN A 88 22.20 -16.82 43.42
CA GLN A 88 22.24 -15.39 43.17
C GLN A 88 22.70 -15.07 41.73
N GLN A 89 23.80 -15.70 41.30
CA GLN A 89 24.33 -15.48 39.94
C GLN A 89 23.37 -15.95 38.89
N LYS A 90 22.82 -17.15 38.99
CA LYS A 90 21.92 -17.74 38.01
C LYS A 90 20.57 -17.03 37.98
N GLY A 91 20.07 -16.58 39.13
CA GLY A 91 18.85 -15.78 39.19
C GLY A 91 18.97 -14.45 38.44
N ALA A 92 20.10 -13.74 38.64
CA ALA A 92 20.40 -12.51 37.92
C ALA A 92 20.53 -12.76 36.36
N GLU A 93 21.17 -13.87 35.99
CA GLU A 93 21.31 -14.27 34.56
C GLU A 93 19.96 -14.55 33.95
N LEU A 94 19.08 -15.31 34.60
CA LEU A 94 17.73 -15.62 34.11
C LEU A 94 16.88 -14.36 33.95
N GLN A 95 16.95 -13.44 34.92
CA GLN A 95 16.25 -12.16 34.82
C GLN A 95 16.74 -11.29 33.68
N LYS A 96 18.07 -11.21 33.49
CA LYS A 96 18.68 -10.49 32.37
C LYS A 96 18.21 -11.09 31.02
N ARG A 97 18.24 -12.42 30.92
CA ARG A 97 17.81 -13.12 29.69
C ARG A 97 16.33 -12.93 29.37
N GLU A 98 15.47 -12.89 30.40
CA GLU A 98 14.05 -12.55 30.24
C GLU A 98 13.86 -11.17 29.56
N GLN A 99 14.61 -10.17 30.06
CA GLN A 99 14.58 -8.83 29.48
C GLN A 99 15.10 -8.82 28.03
N GLU A 100 16.21 -9.53 27.76
CA GLU A 100 16.79 -9.66 26.43
C GLU A 100 15.81 -10.30 25.44
N LEU A 101 15.07 -11.35 25.87
CA LEU A 101 14.05 -12.00 25.04
C LEU A 101 12.87 -11.07 24.75
N SER A 102 12.45 -10.27 25.73
CA SER A 102 11.41 -9.25 25.53
C SER A 102 11.85 -8.20 24.49
N TYR A 103 13.07 -7.67 24.64
CA TYR A 103 13.63 -6.71 23.67
C TYR A 103 13.84 -7.33 22.27
N ALA A 104 14.23 -8.62 22.22
CA ALA A 104 14.37 -9.32 20.94
C ALA A 104 13.02 -9.45 20.21
N GLN A 105 11.93 -9.76 20.94
CA GLN A 105 10.59 -9.83 20.40
C GLN A 105 10.14 -8.47 19.82
N GLU A 106 10.30 -7.41 20.58
CA GLU A 106 9.96 -6.07 20.12
C GLU A 106 10.82 -5.62 18.93
N GLY A 107 12.13 -5.92 18.99
CA GLY A 107 13.06 -5.64 17.89
C GLY A 107 12.68 -6.36 16.61
N MET A 108 12.30 -7.64 16.71
CA MET A 108 11.81 -8.45 15.58
C MET A 108 10.58 -7.82 14.92
N LEU A 109 9.59 -7.43 15.72
CA LEU A 109 8.37 -6.81 15.20
C LEU A 109 8.65 -5.47 14.49
N ARG A 110 9.48 -4.62 15.12
CA ARG A 110 9.89 -3.34 14.50
C ARG A 110 10.65 -3.55 13.19
N GLN A 111 11.57 -4.52 13.16
CA GLN A 111 12.35 -4.83 11.97
C GLN A 111 11.45 -5.30 10.82
N LEU A 112 10.54 -6.25 11.09
CA LEU A 112 9.59 -6.75 10.09
C LEU A 112 8.71 -5.63 9.54
N GLN A 113 8.17 -4.79 10.42
CA GLN A 113 7.32 -3.65 10.04
C GLN A 113 8.09 -2.64 9.18
N GLN A 114 9.31 -2.29 9.58
CA GLN A 114 10.13 -1.32 8.84
C GLN A 114 10.53 -1.84 7.47
N GLU A 115 11.01 -3.08 7.39
CA GLU A 115 11.44 -3.66 6.12
C GLU A 115 10.27 -3.88 5.16
N SER A 116 9.15 -4.44 5.65
CA SER A 116 7.95 -4.62 4.81
C SER A 116 7.37 -3.29 4.35
N GLY A 117 7.32 -2.28 5.24
CA GLY A 117 6.89 -0.94 4.88
C GLY A 117 7.76 -0.32 3.78
N THR A 118 9.09 -0.46 3.88
CA THR A 118 10.02 0.07 2.87
C THR A 118 9.82 -0.60 1.50
N GLU A 119 9.61 -1.93 1.47
CA GLU A 119 9.39 -2.64 0.21
C GLU A 119 8.02 -2.28 -0.41
N LEU A 120 6.97 -2.20 0.40
CA LEU A 120 5.64 -1.77 -0.06
C LEU A 120 5.64 -0.32 -0.56
N ASP A 121 6.34 0.59 0.09
CA ASP A 121 6.49 1.98 -0.38
C ASP A 121 7.21 2.05 -1.73
N SER A 122 8.22 1.22 -1.91
CA SER A 122 8.95 1.11 -3.18
C SER A 122 8.06 0.58 -4.30
N LEU A 123 7.26 -0.46 -4.00
CA LEU A 123 6.26 -1.04 -4.90
C LEU A 123 5.24 0.01 -5.33
N VAL A 124 4.62 0.69 -4.37
CA VAL A 124 3.62 1.74 -4.63
C VAL A 124 4.21 2.87 -5.47
N THR A 125 5.46 3.25 -5.21
CA THR A 125 6.17 4.28 -5.98
C THR A 125 6.39 3.82 -7.43
N SER A 126 6.78 2.56 -7.63
CA SER A 126 6.92 1.96 -8.97
C SER A 126 5.58 1.95 -9.72
N TYR A 127 4.50 1.54 -9.05
CA TYR A 127 3.17 1.50 -9.66
C TYR A 127 2.64 2.88 -10.01
N LYS A 128 2.83 3.89 -9.14
CA LYS A 128 2.50 5.29 -9.46
C LYS A 128 3.22 5.76 -10.73
N LYS A 129 4.48 5.37 -10.92
CA LYS A 129 5.23 5.71 -12.13
C LYS A 129 4.63 5.02 -13.37
N ILE A 130 4.34 3.73 -13.28
CA ILE A 130 3.72 2.96 -14.38
C ILE A 130 2.38 3.57 -14.77
N ILE A 131 1.49 3.85 -13.79
CA ILE A 131 0.19 4.47 -14.00
C ILE A 131 0.32 5.84 -14.66
N LYS A 132 1.27 6.65 -14.20
CA LYS A 132 1.56 7.97 -14.79
C LYS A 132 2.00 7.87 -16.25
N ASP A 133 2.89 6.92 -16.56
CA ASP A 133 3.42 6.72 -17.90
C ASP A 133 2.31 6.20 -18.84
N PHE A 134 1.49 5.26 -18.38
CA PHE A 134 0.30 4.77 -19.07
C PHE A 134 -0.72 5.90 -19.33
N GLY A 135 -0.99 6.72 -18.32
CA GLY A 135 -1.91 7.86 -18.44
C GLY A 135 -1.48 8.82 -19.53
N LYS A 136 -0.19 9.17 -19.61
CA LYS A 136 0.38 10.01 -20.66
C LYS A 136 0.27 9.36 -22.04
N GLU A 137 0.64 8.09 -22.15
CA GLU A 137 0.61 7.34 -23.42
C GLU A 137 -0.81 7.25 -23.98
N LYS A 138 -1.80 6.97 -23.12
CA LYS A 138 -3.20 6.82 -23.51
C LYS A 138 -3.98 8.13 -23.53
N GLY A 139 -3.36 9.26 -23.19
CA GLY A 139 -3.98 10.57 -23.20
C GLY A 139 -5.07 10.77 -22.16
N TYR A 140 -4.93 10.18 -20.97
CA TYR A 140 -5.80 10.46 -19.84
C TYR A 140 -5.43 11.80 -19.19
N ASP A 141 -6.45 12.62 -18.88
CA ASP A 141 -6.28 13.83 -18.08
C ASP A 141 -6.17 13.48 -16.58
N TYR A 142 -6.96 12.49 -16.12
CA TYR A 142 -6.97 12.01 -14.74
C TYR A 142 -7.15 10.50 -14.67
N ILE A 143 -6.38 9.87 -13.76
CA ILE A 143 -6.59 8.49 -13.33
C ILE A 143 -6.75 8.52 -11.82
N TYR A 144 -7.90 8.07 -11.32
CA TYR A 144 -8.26 8.06 -9.92
C TYR A 144 -7.98 6.69 -9.29
N GLY A 145 -7.61 6.69 -8.00
CA GLY A 145 -7.59 5.46 -7.19
C GLY A 145 -8.94 5.23 -6.54
N THR A 146 -9.46 4.02 -6.60
CA THR A 146 -10.55 3.51 -5.77
C THR A 146 -10.01 2.41 -4.86
N GLY A 147 -10.76 1.97 -3.86
CA GLY A 147 -10.28 1.03 -2.83
C GLY A 147 -10.29 1.71 -1.46
N GLU A 148 -9.74 1.10 -0.43
CA GLU A 148 -9.71 1.70 0.91
C GLU A 148 -8.37 2.42 1.18
N PRO A 149 -8.40 3.69 1.65
CA PRO A 149 -9.56 4.60 1.78
C PRO A 149 -9.91 5.27 0.43
N ALA A 150 -11.15 5.09 -0.05
CA ALA A 150 -11.59 5.58 -1.35
C ALA A 150 -12.08 7.03 -1.30
N SER A 151 -11.61 7.84 -2.26
CA SER A 151 -12.20 9.16 -2.55
C SER A 151 -13.35 9.06 -3.57
N ILE A 152 -13.40 7.97 -4.35
CA ILE A 152 -14.41 7.72 -5.39
C ILE A 152 -15.35 6.62 -4.88
N LEU A 153 -16.62 6.96 -4.65
CA LEU A 153 -17.63 6.02 -4.16
C LEU A 153 -18.38 5.30 -5.28
N TYR A 154 -18.42 5.90 -6.47
CA TYR A 154 -19.08 5.34 -7.64
C TYR A 154 -18.42 5.84 -8.93
N ALA A 155 -18.17 4.94 -9.86
CA ALA A 155 -17.81 5.22 -11.23
C ALA A 155 -18.42 4.14 -12.15
N LYS A 156 -18.62 4.44 -13.42
CA LYS A 156 -19.07 3.44 -14.40
C LYS A 156 -17.93 2.47 -14.69
N ASP A 157 -18.25 1.18 -14.85
CA ASP A 157 -17.28 0.13 -15.18
C ASP A 157 -16.47 0.42 -16.45
N SER A 158 -17.04 1.21 -17.37
CA SER A 158 -16.35 1.62 -18.60
C SER A 158 -15.12 2.50 -18.39
N TYR A 159 -14.94 3.04 -17.18
CA TYR A 159 -13.77 3.81 -16.79
C TYR A 159 -12.74 2.99 -16.00
N ASP A 160 -13.03 1.70 -15.72
CA ASP A 160 -12.13 0.80 -15.00
C ASP A 160 -10.99 0.33 -15.91
N ILE A 161 -9.76 0.70 -15.56
CA ILE A 161 -8.53 0.26 -16.22
C ILE A 161 -7.68 -0.64 -15.33
N THR A 162 -8.24 -1.15 -14.23
CA THR A 162 -7.50 -1.96 -13.24
C THR A 162 -6.81 -3.15 -13.90
N LYS A 163 -7.53 -3.89 -14.75
CA LYS A 163 -6.99 -5.08 -15.42
C LYS A 163 -5.81 -4.76 -16.35
N ASP A 164 -5.87 -3.63 -17.04
CA ASP A 164 -4.79 -3.20 -17.94
C ASP A 164 -3.52 -2.89 -17.13
N ILE A 165 -3.68 -2.20 -16.00
CA ILE A 165 -2.55 -1.87 -15.11
C ILE A 165 -2.00 -3.12 -14.44
N VAL A 166 -2.86 -4.04 -13.93
CA VAL A 166 -2.44 -5.33 -13.37
C VAL A 166 -1.60 -6.12 -14.38
N LYS A 167 -2.05 -6.17 -15.63
CA LYS A 167 -1.29 -6.84 -16.69
C LYS A 167 0.10 -6.22 -16.88
N ILE A 168 0.18 -4.89 -16.96
CA ILE A 168 1.44 -4.17 -17.19
C ILE A 168 2.42 -4.38 -16.03
N VAL A 169 1.96 -4.26 -14.77
CA VAL A 169 2.84 -4.44 -13.61
C VAL A 169 3.37 -5.87 -13.53
N ASN A 170 2.50 -6.86 -13.79
CA ASN A 170 2.90 -8.27 -13.77
C ASN A 170 3.84 -8.64 -14.93
N ASP A 171 3.60 -8.12 -16.15
CA ASP A 171 4.49 -8.35 -17.29
C ASP A 171 5.86 -7.72 -17.05
N LYS A 172 5.90 -6.52 -16.45
CA LYS A 172 7.14 -5.84 -16.12
C LYS A 172 7.93 -6.59 -15.05
N TYR A 173 7.28 -7.08 -14.01
CA TYR A 173 7.91 -7.85 -12.94
C TYR A 173 8.56 -9.13 -13.46
N LYS A 174 7.90 -9.85 -14.38
CA LYS A 174 8.46 -11.06 -15.02
C LYS A 174 9.69 -10.82 -15.89
N SER A 175 9.88 -9.57 -16.33
CA SER A 175 11.01 -9.20 -17.23
C SER A 175 12.24 -8.69 -16.47
N THR A 176 12.16 -8.60 -15.13
CA THR A 176 13.24 -8.15 -14.24
C THR A 176 13.96 -9.32 -13.60
#